data_ba47f11f22b4977146278239f47677b0
#
_entry.id   ba47f11f22b4977146278239f47677b0
#
_cell.length_a   1.000
_cell.length_b   1.000
_cell.length_c   1.000
_cell.angle_alpha   90.00
_cell.angle_beta   90.00
_cell.angle_gamma   90.00
#
_symmetry.space_group_name_H-M   'P 1'
#
loop_
_entity.id
_entity.type
_entity.pdbx_description
1 polymer ?
#
loop_
_entity_poly.entity_id
_entity_poly.type
_entity_poly.pdbx_seq_one_letter_code
_entity_poly.pdbx_strand_id
1 'polypeptide(L)'
;FHVADNCQIGFGHRRLSIIDLSNAANQPMHYDGLHLIFNGEIYNYNEIRDELIALGHEFKTHSDTEVILHGWREWGVKTIEQWRGMFAIVLFDEHNNKLICIRDRAGVKPFNYFFKNGTFLFGSEFKALMAHPAFEKNINKDAVASFLQYGYVSSPHCIFQDTYKLPAGHFLELDFSTQQISIQQYWNVYDY
;
A
#
# COMPACT_ATOMS: atom_id res chain seq x y z
N PHE A 1 -9.33 -11.05 -6.29
CA PHE A 1 -8.76 -11.92 -5.27
C PHE A 1 -7.57 -12.65 -5.86
N HIS A 2 -6.39 -12.51 -5.28
CA HIS A 2 -5.17 -13.21 -5.69
C HIS A 2 -4.63 -13.99 -4.48
N VAL A 3 -4.16 -15.20 -4.69
CA VAL A 3 -3.50 -16.05 -3.69
C VAL A 3 -2.18 -16.52 -4.29
N ALA A 4 -1.06 -16.20 -3.66
CA ALA A 4 0.27 -16.65 -4.08
C ALA A 4 0.56 -18.08 -3.55
N ASP A 5 1.25 -18.89 -4.34
CA ASP A 5 1.45 -20.32 -4.07
C ASP A 5 2.24 -20.63 -2.79
N ASN A 6 3.17 -19.73 -2.40
CA ASN A 6 4.11 -19.99 -1.30
C ASN A 6 3.77 -19.25 0.00
N CYS A 7 2.79 -18.37 0.01
CA CYS A 7 2.26 -17.72 1.19
C CYS A 7 0.76 -17.46 0.98
N GLN A 8 -0.01 -17.54 2.05
CA GLN A 8 -1.44 -17.30 1.95
C GLN A 8 -1.69 -15.79 1.85
N ILE A 9 -1.51 -15.21 0.64
CA ILE A 9 -1.78 -13.82 0.36
C ILE A 9 -3.12 -13.71 -0.39
N GLY A 10 -4.03 -12.92 0.14
CA GLY A 10 -5.28 -12.59 -0.52
C GLY A 10 -5.41 -11.08 -0.74
N PHE A 11 -5.54 -10.65 -1.98
CA PHE A 11 -5.85 -9.26 -2.32
C PHE A 11 -7.30 -9.11 -2.72
N GLY A 12 -7.97 -8.10 -2.17
CA GLY A 12 -9.30 -7.68 -2.55
C GLY A 12 -9.33 -6.18 -2.83
N HIS A 13 -9.89 -5.81 -3.99
CA HIS A 13 -10.00 -4.40 -4.37
C HIS A 13 -11.39 -4.10 -4.95
N ARG A 14 -11.98 -2.99 -4.54
CA ARG A 14 -13.19 -2.44 -5.15
C ARG A 14 -12.83 -1.13 -5.85
N ARG A 15 -12.59 -1.24 -7.17
CA ARG A 15 -12.10 -0.14 -7.99
C ARG A 15 -13.20 0.91 -8.24
N LEU A 16 -12.84 2.18 -8.05
CA LEU A 16 -13.52 3.31 -8.68
C LEU A 16 -12.74 3.65 -9.95
N SER A 17 -13.28 3.32 -11.13
CA SER A 17 -12.60 3.52 -12.42
C SER A 17 -12.71 4.99 -12.84
N ILE A 18 -11.56 5.68 -12.98
CA ILE A 18 -11.48 7.10 -13.38
C ILE A 18 -10.62 7.25 -14.64
N ILE A 19 -9.36 6.80 -14.62
CA ILE A 19 -8.39 7.02 -15.70
C ILE A 19 -8.59 6.02 -16.84
N ASP A 20 -8.66 4.73 -16.56
CA ASP A 20 -8.87 3.68 -17.56
C ASP A 20 -10.10 2.86 -17.19
N LEU A 21 -11.11 2.85 -18.06
CA LEU A 21 -12.39 2.15 -17.81
C LEU A 21 -12.36 0.69 -18.28
N SER A 22 -11.27 0.26 -18.91
CA SER A 22 -11.15 -1.11 -19.44
C SER A 22 -10.96 -2.14 -18.32
N ASN A 23 -11.34 -3.39 -18.62
CA ASN A 23 -11.10 -4.50 -17.72
C ASN A 23 -9.61 -4.82 -17.55
N ALA A 24 -8.74 -4.40 -18.50
CA ALA A 24 -7.31 -4.60 -18.43
C ALA A 24 -6.67 -3.83 -17.25
N ALA A 25 -7.30 -2.73 -16.83
CA ALA A 25 -6.85 -1.94 -15.67
C ALA A 25 -7.47 -2.39 -14.34
N ASN A 26 -8.12 -3.56 -14.28
CA ASN A 26 -8.65 -4.10 -13.04
C ASN A 26 -7.52 -4.51 -12.07
N GLN A 27 -7.85 -4.46 -10.79
CA GLN A 27 -6.93 -4.79 -9.70
C GLN A 27 -7.43 -6.04 -8.94
N PRO A 28 -6.54 -6.92 -8.43
CA PRO A 28 -5.07 -6.79 -8.47
C PRO A 28 -4.52 -6.79 -9.90
N MET A 29 -3.58 -5.88 -10.19
CA MET A 29 -2.87 -5.87 -11.46
C MET A 29 -1.54 -6.62 -11.32
N HIS A 30 -1.13 -7.31 -12.39
CA HIS A 30 0.03 -8.19 -12.36
C HIS A 30 1.01 -7.84 -13.47
N TYR A 31 2.29 -7.81 -13.12
CA TYR A 31 3.39 -7.62 -14.07
C TYR A 31 4.66 -8.25 -13.51
N ASP A 32 5.28 -9.17 -14.23
CA ASP A 32 6.59 -9.76 -13.94
C ASP A 32 6.78 -10.17 -12.46
N GLY A 33 5.88 -11.01 -11.92
CA GLY A 33 5.90 -11.44 -10.52
C GLY A 33 5.55 -10.37 -9.50
N LEU A 34 5.07 -9.20 -9.94
CA LEU A 34 4.50 -8.18 -9.09
C LEU A 34 2.98 -8.26 -9.09
N HIS A 35 2.38 -8.11 -7.92
CA HIS A 35 0.93 -8.05 -7.73
C HIS A 35 0.59 -6.78 -6.97
N LEU A 36 -0.25 -5.93 -7.55
CA LEU A 36 -0.53 -4.60 -7.06
C LEU A 36 -2.01 -4.37 -6.81
N ILE A 37 -2.33 -3.79 -5.66
CA ILE A 37 -3.58 -3.06 -5.45
C ILE A 37 -3.26 -1.62 -5.03
N PHE A 38 -4.07 -0.69 -5.51
CA PHE A 38 -3.83 0.73 -5.42
C PHE A 38 -5.13 1.50 -5.22
N ASN A 39 -5.20 2.27 -4.15
CA ASN A 39 -6.26 3.24 -3.89
C ASN A 39 -5.67 4.64 -3.97
N GLY A 40 -5.94 5.35 -5.06
CA GLY A 40 -5.42 6.68 -5.26
C GLY A 40 -5.28 7.09 -6.71
N GLU A 41 -4.36 8.02 -6.94
CA GLU A 41 -4.02 8.55 -8.25
C GLU A 41 -2.59 9.09 -8.25
N ILE A 42 -1.79 8.71 -9.28
CA ILE A 42 -0.47 9.26 -9.55
C ILE A 42 -0.62 10.34 -10.62
N TYR A 43 -0.58 11.61 -10.25
CA TYR A 43 -0.90 12.73 -11.13
C TYR A 43 0.06 12.89 -12.30
N ASN A 44 1.34 12.59 -12.09
CA ASN A 44 2.39 12.67 -13.12
C ASN A 44 2.68 11.33 -13.80
N TYR A 45 1.71 10.43 -13.84
CA TYR A 45 1.90 9.10 -14.43
C TYR A 45 2.28 9.13 -15.92
N ASN A 46 1.81 10.12 -16.70
CA ASN A 46 2.16 10.26 -18.11
C ASN A 46 3.65 10.57 -18.29
N GLU A 47 4.21 11.48 -17.49
CA GLU A 47 5.63 11.84 -17.52
C GLU A 47 6.50 10.60 -17.21
N ILE A 48 6.15 9.86 -16.16
CA ILE A 48 6.85 8.63 -15.76
C ILE A 48 6.70 7.54 -16.83
N ARG A 49 5.52 7.42 -17.44
CA ARG A 49 5.26 6.48 -18.53
C ARG A 49 6.16 6.76 -19.74
N ASP A 50 6.28 8.01 -20.15
CA ASP A 50 7.11 8.41 -21.30
C ASP A 50 8.59 8.09 -21.04
N GLU A 51 9.08 8.29 -19.81
CA GLU A 51 10.42 7.89 -19.38
C GLU A 51 10.61 6.38 -19.45
N LEU A 52 9.66 5.59 -18.93
CA LEU A 52 9.70 4.14 -18.98
C LEU A 52 9.64 3.60 -20.42
N ILE A 53 8.86 4.22 -21.31
CA ILE A 53 8.83 3.87 -22.73
C ILE A 53 10.21 4.12 -23.38
N ALA A 54 10.86 5.23 -23.05
CA ALA A 54 12.21 5.52 -23.54
C ALA A 54 13.26 4.49 -23.02
N LEU A 55 13.02 3.86 -21.89
CA LEU A 55 13.82 2.76 -21.34
C LEU A 55 13.45 1.38 -21.92
N GLY A 56 12.44 1.31 -22.81
CA GLY A 56 12.05 0.09 -23.51
C GLY A 56 10.86 -0.66 -22.90
N HIS A 57 10.13 -0.07 -21.94
CA HIS A 57 8.93 -0.67 -21.40
C HIS A 57 7.74 -0.57 -22.36
N GLU A 58 6.98 -1.63 -22.47
CA GLU A 58 5.73 -1.69 -23.26
C GLU A 58 4.52 -1.74 -22.33
N PHE A 59 3.56 -0.85 -22.56
CA PHE A 59 2.33 -0.74 -21.77
C PHE A 59 1.12 -1.32 -22.49
N LYS A 60 0.25 -1.98 -21.76
CA LYS A 60 -1.00 -2.59 -22.26
C LYS A 60 -2.24 -1.75 -21.94
N THR A 61 -2.14 -0.85 -20.96
CA THR A 61 -3.23 0.00 -20.50
C THR A 61 -2.82 1.47 -20.51
N HIS A 62 -3.76 2.36 -20.23
CA HIS A 62 -3.49 3.77 -19.99
C HIS A 62 -3.54 4.12 -18.50
N SER A 63 -3.54 3.10 -17.62
CA SER A 63 -3.67 3.26 -16.18
C SER A 63 -2.36 3.69 -15.52
N ASP A 64 -2.46 4.58 -14.54
CA ASP A 64 -1.39 4.89 -13.61
C ASP A 64 -0.95 3.67 -12.79
N THR A 65 -1.85 2.71 -12.56
CA THR A 65 -1.57 1.44 -11.88
C THR A 65 -0.47 0.64 -12.59
N GLU A 66 -0.49 0.59 -13.92
CA GLU A 66 0.53 -0.11 -14.70
C GLU A 66 1.88 0.62 -14.62
N VAL A 67 1.86 1.95 -14.59
CA VAL A 67 3.08 2.77 -14.43
C VAL A 67 3.77 2.49 -13.08
N ILE A 68 3.02 2.27 -12.01
CA ILE A 68 3.58 1.88 -10.72
C ILE A 68 4.35 0.56 -10.82
N LEU A 69 3.80 -0.45 -11.49
CA LEU A 69 4.41 -1.76 -11.65
C LEU A 69 5.72 -1.70 -12.46
N HIS A 70 5.70 -1.01 -13.60
CA HIS A 70 6.87 -0.84 -14.44
C HIS A 70 7.96 -0.02 -13.75
N GLY A 71 7.59 1.08 -13.08
CA GLY A 71 8.52 1.90 -12.30
C GLY A 71 9.16 1.12 -11.15
N TRP A 72 8.39 0.24 -10.48
CA TRP A 72 8.94 -0.61 -9.44
C TRP A 72 9.97 -1.61 -9.98
N ARG A 73 9.76 -2.20 -11.14
CA ARG A 73 10.73 -3.09 -11.77
C ARG A 73 11.99 -2.37 -12.20
N GLU A 74 11.87 -1.16 -12.72
CA GLU A 74 13.00 -0.39 -13.24
C GLU A 74 13.86 0.21 -12.11
N TRP A 75 13.22 0.87 -11.13
CA TRP A 75 13.93 1.67 -10.13
C TRP A 75 13.80 1.16 -8.69
N GLY A 76 13.01 0.11 -8.47
CA GLY A 76 12.75 -0.41 -7.14
C GLY A 76 12.11 0.65 -6.22
N VAL A 77 12.54 0.69 -4.97
CA VAL A 77 12.02 1.64 -3.97
C VAL A 77 12.19 3.11 -4.35
N LYS A 78 13.20 3.44 -5.19
CA LYS A 78 13.44 4.82 -5.63
C LYS A 78 12.31 5.39 -6.49
N THR A 79 11.49 4.55 -7.09
CA THR A 79 10.32 5.00 -7.86
C THR A 79 9.33 5.80 -7.01
N ILE A 80 9.27 5.55 -5.69
CA ILE A 80 8.34 6.25 -4.77
C ILE A 80 8.62 7.76 -4.75
N GLU A 81 9.89 8.15 -4.88
CA GLU A 81 10.31 9.55 -4.84
C GLU A 81 9.82 10.33 -6.07
N GLN A 82 9.61 9.65 -7.19
CA GLN A 82 9.15 10.24 -8.43
C GLN A 82 7.63 10.49 -8.44
N TRP A 83 6.85 9.73 -7.66
CA TRP A 83 5.39 9.83 -7.69
C TRP A 83 4.89 11.11 -7.05
N ARG A 84 4.03 11.81 -7.76
CA ARG A 84 3.23 12.94 -7.27
C ARG A 84 1.76 12.52 -7.28
N GLY A 85 1.13 12.54 -6.12
CA GLY A 85 -0.26 12.07 -6.03
C GLY A 85 -0.73 11.79 -4.61
N MET A 86 -1.89 11.20 -4.52
CA MET A 86 -2.49 10.69 -3.30
C MET A 86 -2.66 9.17 -3.44
N PHE A 87 -2.08 8.39 -2.55
CA PHE A 87 -2.07 6.94 -2.74
C PHE A 87 -1.89 6.13 -1.45
N ALA A 88 -2.55 4.98 -1.46
CA ALA A 88 -2.25 3.85 -0.61
C ALA A 88 -2.03 2.64 -1.54
N ILE A 89 -0.82 2.12 -1.56
CA ILE A 89 -0.37 1.07 -2.46
C ILE A 89 -0.01 -0.17 -1.65
N VAL A 90 -0.40 -1.35 -2.13
CA VAL A 90 0.13 -2.63 -1.66
C VAL A 90 0.66 -3.40 -2.85
N LEU A 91 1.93 -3.72 -2.79
CA LEU A 91 2.67 -4.45 -3.80
C LEU A 91 3.25 -5.72 -3.17
N PHE A 92 2.94 -6.88 -3.76
CA PHE A 92 3.62 -8.12 -3.45
C PHE A 92 4.63 -8.44 -4.55
N ASP A 93 5.87 -8.63 -4.17
CA ASP A 93 6.97 -9.04 -5.05
C ASP A 93 7.29 -10.52 -4.80
N GLU A 94 6.85 -11.38 -5.73
CA GLU A 94 7.09 -12.84 -5.65
C GLU A 94 8.58 -13.19 -5.70
N HIS A 95 9.36 -12.46 -6.52
CA HIS A 95 10.78 -12.76 -6.70
C HIS A 95 11.58 -12.53 -5.42
N ASN A 96 11.20 -11.53 -4.64
CA ASN A 96 11.85 -11.17 -3.38
C ASN A 96 11.10 -11.69 -2.14
N ASN A 97 9.93 -12.31 -2.33
CA ASN A 97 9.04 -12.80 -1.26
C ASN A 97 8.72 -11.70 -0.22
N LYS A 98 8.37 -10.50 -0.70
CA LYS A 98 8.12 -9.31 0.11
C LYS A 98 6.79 -8.65 -0.21
N LEU A 99 6.11 -8.16 0.84
CA LEU A 99 4.96 -7.27 0.71
C LEU A 99 5.40 -5.85 1.06
N ILE A 100 5.13 -4.92 0.16
CA ILE A 100 5.44 -3.52 0.33
C ILE A 100 4.13 -2.73 0.40
N CYS A 101 3.96 -1.95 1.47
CA CYS A 101 2.81 -1.08 1.67
C CYS A 101 3.30 0.37 1.70
N ILE A 102 2.74 1.23 0.86
CA ILE A 102 3.23 2.61 0.69
C ILE A 102 2.07 3.57 0.90
N ARG A 103 2.31 4.65 1.66
CA ARG A 103 1.34 5.72 1.87
C ARG A 103 1.88 7.05 1.39
N ASP A 104 1.04 7.83 0.74
CA ASP A 104 1.41 9.14 0.16
C ASP A 104 2.01 10.12 1.17
N ARG A 105 2.70 11.16 0.65
CA ARG A 105 3.45 12.16 1.44
C ARG A 105 2.61 12.85 2.50
N ALA A 106 1.37 13.21 2.18
CA ALA A 106 0.46 13.92 3.08
C ALA A 106 -0.47 12.98 3.87
N GLY A 107 -0.46 11.66 3.56
CA GLY A 107 -1.36 10.68 4.17
C GLY A 107 -2.82 10.89 3.80
N VAL A 108 -3.08 11.40 2.59
CA VAL A 108 -4.44 11.65 2.06
C VAL A 108 -5.24 10.36 2.00
N LYS A 109 -4.63 9.29 1.47
CA LYS A 109 -5.28 7.99 1.44
C LYS A 109 -5.07 7.26 2.77
N PRO A 110 -6.14 6.66 3.33
CA PRO A 110 -6.01 5.89 4.56
C PRO A 110 -5.30 4.56 4.30
N PHE A 111 -4.43 4.19 5.23
CA PHE A 111 -3.82 2.87 5.28
C PHE A 111 -3.75 2.38 6.72
N ASN A 112 -4.53 1.33 7.04
CA ASN A 112 -4.55 0.69 8.34
C ASN A 112 -4.02 -0.74 8.19
N TYR A 113 -3.26 -1.21 9.18
CA TYR A 113 -2.80 -2.59 9.21
C TYR A 113 -2.87 -3.17 10.62
N PHE A 114 -3.03 -4.47 10.69
CA PHE A 114 -2.96 -5.29 11.90
C PHE A 114 -1.83 -6.30 11.72
N PHE A 115 -1.01 -6.48 12.75
CA PHE A 115 0.03 -7.50 12.72
C PHE A 115 0.15 -8.19 14.06
N LYS A 116 -0.13 -9.50 14.07
CA LYS A 116 -0.05 -10.34 15.26
C LYS A 116 0.11 -11.80 14.87
N ASN A 117 1.00 -12.52 15.57
CA ASN A 117 1.17 -13.97 15.42
C ASN A 117 1.36 -14.41 13.94
N GLY A 118 2.16 -13.68 13.16
CA GLY A 118 2.40 -13.97 11.75
C GLY A 118 1.24 -13.63 10.82
N THR A 119 0.13 -13.11 11.32
CA THR A 119 -1.00 -12.64 10.50
C THR A 119 -0.87 -11.15 10.25
N PHE A 120 -0.75 -10.76 8.99
CA PHE A 120 -0.77 -9.37 8.53
C PHE A 120 -2.07 -9.08 7.78
N LEU A 121 -2.85 -8.12 8.25
CA LEU A 121 -4.07 -7.65 7.57
C LEU A 121 -3.91 -6.18 7.26
N PHE A 122 -4.47 -5.74 6.15
CA PHE A 122 -4.45 -4.32 5.78
C PHE A 122 -5.75 -3.89 5.11
N GLY A 123 -6.00 -2.58 5.11
CA GLY A 123 -7.18 -2.02 4.45
C GLY A 123 -7.32 -0.52 4.63
N SER A 124 -8.12 0.07 3.76
CA SER A 124 -8.49 1.49 3.86
C SER A 124 -9.41 1.74 5.06
N GLU A 125 -10.24 0.76 5.42
CA GLU A 125 -11.21 0.84 6.51
C GLU A 125 -11.07 -0.34 7.47
N PHE A 126 -11.30 -0.09 8.77
CA PHE A 126 -11.26 -1.14 9.80
C PHE A 126 -12.23 -2.29 9.58
N LYS A 127 -13.38 -2.03 8.94
CA LYS A 127 -14.35 -3.10 8.68
C LYS A 127 -13.78 -4.21 7.81
N ALA A 128 -12.81 -3.90 6.93
CA ALA A 128 -12.12 -4.92 6.13
C ALA A 128 -11.24 -5.83 7.02
N LEU A 129 -10.51 -5.24 7.96
CA LEU A 129 -9.69 -5.99 8.92
C LEU A 129 -10.57 -6.83 9.84
N MET A 130 -11.67 -6.25 10.34
CA MET A 130 -12.62 -6.89 11.26
C MET A 130 -13.35 -8.11 10.67
N ALA A 131 -13.37 -8.21 9.33
CA ALA A 131 -13.99 -9.36 8.65
C ALA A 131 -13.13 -10.62 8.73
N HIS A 132 -11.83 -10.49 9.02
CA HIS A 132 -10.92 -11.62 9.13
C HIS A 132 -11.01 -12.28 10.52
N PRO A 133 -11.09 -13.62 10.63
CA PRO A 133 -11.27 -14.30 11.90
C PRO A 133 -10.12 -14.13 12.90
N ALA A 134 -8.90 -13.84 12.44
CA ALA A 134 -7.75 -13.56 13.30
C ALA A 134 -7.74 -12.14 13.88
N PHE A 135 -8.66 -11.25 13.43
CA PHE A 135 -8.72 -9.90 13.97
C PHE A 135 -9.38 -9.88 15.35
N GLU A 136 -8.65 -9.39 16.34
CA GLU A 136 -9.14 -9.24 17.70
C GLU A 136 -9.62 -7.80 17.94
N LYS A 137 -10.89 -7.64 18.36
CA LYS A 137 -11.49 -6.32 18.67
C LYS A 137 -11.13 -5.81 20.07
N ASN A 138 -9.88 -6.00 20.48
CA ASN A 138 -9.38 -5.54 21.77
C ASN A 138 -9.13 -4.03 21.71
N ILE A 139 -9.77 -3.27 22.59
CA ILE A 139 -9.64 -1.81 22.66
C ILE A 139 -8.28 -1.43 23.26
N ASN A 140 -7.60 -0.49 22.60
CA ASN A 140 -6.41 0.16 23.11
C ASN A 140 -6.81 1.30 24.05
N LYS A 141 -6.59 1.11 25.36
CA LYS A 141 -6.99 2.09 26.38
C LYS A 141 -6.25 3.43 26.27
N ASP A 142 -4.99 3.41 25.82
CA ASP A 142 -4.20 4.64 25.63
C ASP A 142 -4.73 5.43 24.42
N ALA A 143 -5.17 4.74 23.38
CA ALA A 143 -5.84 5.37 22.24
C ALA A 143 -7.19 5.99 22.65
N VAL A 144 -7.95 5.35 23.54
CA VAL A 144 -9.18 5.93 24.10
C VAL A 144 -8.86 7.18 24.91
N ALA A 145 -7.85 7.15 25.78
CA ALA A 145 -7.42 8.30 26.56
C ALA A 145 -6.99 9.47 25.64
N SER A 146 -6.21 9.18 24.60
CA SER A 146 -5.81 10.16 23.58
C SER A 146 -7.03 10.77 22.88
N PHE A 147 -8.00 9.93 22.49
CA PHE A 147 -9.23 10.41 21.86
C PHE A 147 -10.05 11.33 22.78
N LEU A 148 -10.18 10.97 24.05
CA LEU A 148 -10.91 11.79 25.03
C LEU A 148 -10.23 13.14 25.28
N GLN A 149 -8.90 13.17 25.20
CA GLN A 149 -8.12 14.39 25.42
C GLN A 149 -8.08 15.31 24.21
N TYR A 150 -7.92 14.74 22.99
CA TYR A 150 -7.62 15.50 21.77
C TYR A 150 -8.73 15.44 20.71
N GLY A 151 -9.74 14.58 20.86
CA GLY A 151 -10.80 14.38 19.89
C GLY A 151 -10.42 13.48 18.71
N TYR A 152 -9.18 12.94 18.70
CA TYR A 152 -8.70 12.01 17.67
C TYR A 152 -7.63 11.07 18.21
N VAL A 153 -7.37 9.98 17.49
CA VAL A 153 -6.25 9.07 17.77
C VAL A 153 -5.14 9.35 16.77
N SER A 154 -3.99 9.81 17.28
CA SER A 154 -2.84 10.18 16.44
C SER A 154 -2.18 8.95 15.79
N SER A 155 -1.64 9.13 14.57
CA SER A 155 -0.76 8.15 13.93
C SER A 155 0.50 7.92 14.81
N PRO A 156 1.03 6.70 14.87
CA PRO A 156 0.60 5.48 14.17
C PRO A 156 -0.52 4.69 14.87
N HIS A 157 -1.03 5.18 15.98
CA HIS A 157 -1.95 4.43 16.84
C HIS A 157 -3.35 4.30 16.23
N CYS A 158 -4.05 3.23 16.63
CA CYS A 158 -5.44 2.96 16.32
C CYS A 158 -6.22 2.64 17.58
N ILE A 159 -7.55 2.66 17.47
CA ILE A 159 -8.45 2.34 18.58
C ILE A 159 -8.35 0.88 19.03
N PHE A 160 -7.88 -0.03 18.17
CA PHE A 160 -7.68 -1.44 18.49
C PHE A 160 -6.20 -1.74 18.75
N GLN A 161 -5.93 -2.70 19.65
CA GLN A 161 -4.60 -3.24 19.89
C GLN A 161 -4.06 -3.94 18.66
N ASP A 162 -2.74 -4.02 18.52
CA ASP A 162 -2.03 -4.68 17.41
C ASP A 162 -2.40 -4.11 16.02
N THR A 163 -3.04 -2.93 16.01
CA THR A 163 -3.53 -2.25 14.80
C THR A 163 -2.92 -0.86 14.71
N TYR A 164 -2.48 -0.49 13.52
CA TYR A 164 -1.74 0.74 13.31
C TYR A 164 -2.16 1.44 12.01
N LYS A 165 -1.90 2.73 11.94
CA LYS A 165 -1.93 3.52 10.70
C LYS A 165 -0.51 3.59 10.16
N LEU A 166 -0.30 3.29 8.88
CA LEU A 166 0.99 3.59 8.25
C LEU A 166 1.16 5.12 8.23
N PRO A 167 2.25 5.68 8.77
CA PRO A 167 2.46 7.12 8.78
C PRO A 167 2.55 7.70 7.35
N ALA A 168 2.20 8.98 7.19
CA ALA A 168 2.36 9.72 5.94
C ALA A 168 3.82 9.77 5.52
N GLY A 169 4.12 9.66 4.20
CA GLY A 169 5.48 9.68 3.69
C GLY A 169 6.33 8.45 4.07
N HIS A 170 5.68 7.33 4.42
CA HIS A 170 6.36 6.09 4.81
C HIS A 170 5.95 4.93 3.92
N PHE A 171 6.84 3.95 3.85
CA PHE A 171 6.51 2.62 3.37
C PHE A 171 6.85 1.56 4.43
N LEU A 172 6.10 0.47 4.39
CA LEU A 172 6.30 -0.71 5.23
C LEU A 172 6.70 -1.86 4.32
N GLU A 173 7.72 -2.60 4.69
CA GLU A 173 8.12 -3.85 4.08
C GLU A 173 7.90 -4.99 5.07
N LEU A 174 7.16 -6.02 4.65
CA LEU A 174 7.05 -7.30 5.34
C LEU A 174 7.80 -8.34 4.53
N ASP A 175 8.86 -8.90 5.11
CA ASP A 175 9.62 -10.01 4.55
C ASP A 175 9.02 -11.33 5.04
N PHE A 176 8.48 -12.14 4.11
CA PHE A 176 7.85 -13.41 4.45
C PHE A 176 8.84 -14.50 4.88
N SER A 177 10.10 -14.37 4.50
CA SER A 177 11.14 -15.33 4.88
C SER A 177 11.53 -15.20 6.36
N THR A 178 11.55 -13.97 6.85
CA THR A 178 11.92 -13.64 8.23
C THR A 178 10.72 -13.32 9.12
N GLN A 179 9.54 -13.08 8.51
CA GLN A 179 8.32 -12.57 9.16
C GLN A 179 8.54 -11.24 9.91
N GLN A 180 9.48 -10.45 9.45
CA GLN A 180 9.80 -9.14 10.04
C GLN A 180 9.18 -8.00 9.25
N ILE A 181 8.74 -6.98 9.99
CA ILE A 181 8.27 -5.72 9.43
C ILE A 181 9.34 -4.65 9.64
N SER A 182 9.64 -3.91 8.58
CA SER A 182 10.38 -2.65 8.65
C SER A 182 9.53 -1.50 8.14
N ILE A 183 9.63 -0.34 8.79
CA ILE A 183 8.94 0.89 8.35
C ILE A 183 10.00 1.95 8.10
N GLN A 184 9.98 2.55 6.92
CA GLN A 184 10.95 3.54 6.50
C GLN A 184 10.24 4.79 5.99
N GLN A 185 10.80 5.95 6.36
CA GLN A 185 10.35 7.24 5.85
C GLN A 185 11.05 7.53 4.53
N TYR A 186 10.28 7.78 3.46
CA TYR A 186 10.80 8.18 2.17
C TYR A 186 10.63 9.68 1.90
N TRP A 187 9.82 10.36 2.70
CA TRP A 187 9.59 11.79 2.56
C TRP A 187 9.24 12.44 3.90
N ASN A 188 9.79 13.64 4.13
CA ASN A 188 9.48 14.45 5.29
C ASN A 188 9.38 15.92 4.86
N VAL A 189 8.36 16.64 5.36
CA VAL A 189 8.15 18.06 5.07
C VAL A 189 9.29 18.97 5.55
N TYR A 190 10.04 18.53 6.56
CA TYR A 190 11.16 19.29 7.12
C TYR A 190 12.48 19.14 6.35
N ASP A 191 12.51 18.31 5.30
CA ASP A 191 13.68 18.10 4.47
C ASP A 191 13.76 19.13 3.30
N TYR A 192 12.81 20.11 3.26
CA TYR A 192 12.66 21.10 2.18
C TYR A 192 12.61 22.53 2.69
#